data_37c4997abbd6160eac14e067d06930c8
#
_entry.id   37c4997abbd6160eac14e067d06930c8
#
_cell.length_a   1.000
_cell.length_b   1.000
_cell.length_c   1.000
_cell.angle_alpha   90.00
_cell.angle_beta   90.00
_cell.angle_gamma   90.00
#
_symmetry.space_group_name_H-M   'P 1'
#
loop_
_entity.id
_entity.type
_entity.pdbx_description
1 polymer ?
#
loop_
_entity_poly.entity_id
_entity_poly.type
_entity_poly.pdbx_seq_one_letter_code
_entity_poly.pdbx_strand_id
1 'polypeptide(L)'
;MSEGGSGGGRPSRNGAGNGSANRLQALRNLFGRRRRGGDEALRDAIEELIEDEPAPENTGETVRRDERHLILNVLKLRERTAVDVMVPRADIVATPLDLTLEALVRLMLESGHSRVPVFRETLDDVIGFVHIRDVLACSAGERTYDLRELCRTILFVAPSMPALDLLLDMQLKRQHIALVIDEFGGIDGLVTLEDVVEEIVGDIADEYDIEEGPKLIRRPDGTLIADARATIEEFEQEVGPVLTDPEREEDIDTIGGFVFSLIGRVPARGELVTHESTGIAFEVIDADPRRIKRLRVRNLPARATSDSAQS
;
A
#
# COMPACT_ATOMS: atom_id res chain seq x y z
N MET A 1 79.75 -37.18 -3.47
CA MET A 1 79.80 -36.26 -4.57
C MET A 1 78.46 -35.57 -4.67
N SER A 2 78.47 -34.37 -4.22
CA SER A 2 78.00 -33.08 -4.80
C SER A 2 76.48 -32.92 -4.82
N GLU A 3 76.01 -32.07 -3.95
CA GLU A 3 75.70 -30.62 -4.14
C GLU A 3 74.34 -30.47 -4.85
N GLY A 4 73.46 -29.64 -4.50
CA GLY A 4 73.31 -28.38 -3.83
C GLY A 4 71.80 -28.10 -3.88
N GLY A 5 71.15 -27.48 -2.96
CA GLY A 5 71.14 -26.13 -2.59
C GLY A 5 70.11 -25.27 -3.29
N SER A 6 69.32 -24.56 -2.54
CA SER A 6 68.50 -23.40 -2.88
C SER A 6 66.98 -23.63 -2.72
N GLY A 7 66.22 -23.15 -1.75
CA GLY A 7 66.15 -21.77 -1.32
C GLY A 7 65.08 -21.06 -2.14
N GLY A 8 63.80 -21.10 -1.71
CA GLY A 8 62.74 -20.38 -2.38
C GLY A 8 61.58 -20.09 -1.45
N GLY A 9 61.54 -18.88 -0.93
CA GLY A 9 60.58 -18.38 0.02
C GLY A 9 59.11 -18.47 -0.42
N ARG A 10 58.27 -18.80 0.51
CA ARG A 10 56.81 -18.70 0.39
C ARG A 10 56.38 -17.25 0.63
N PRO A 11 55.56 -16.64 -0.23
CA PRO A 11 54.86 -15.43 0.14
C PRO A 11 53.63 -15.79 1.00
N SER A 12 53.52 -15.10 2.11
CA SER A 12 52.36 -15.10 2.98
C SER A 12 51.12 -14.59 2.23
N ARG A 13 50.05 -15.38 2.22
CA ARG A 13 48.70 -14.90 1.89
C ARG A 13 47.95 -14.73 3.20
N ASN A 14 47.90 -13.47 3.65
CA ASN A 14 46.98 -13.00 4.66
C ASN A 14 45.60 -12.74 4.04
N GLY A 15 44.57 -13.31 4.65
CA GLY A 15 43.38 -12.63 5.12
C GLY A 15 42.41 -12.11 4.07
N ALA A 16 41.48 -12.97 3.61
CA ALA A 16 40.11 -12.56 3.30
C ALA A 16 39.27 -13.85 3.17
N GLY A 17 38.49 -14.19 4.16
CA GLY A 17 37.60 -15.37 4.04
C GLY A 17 36.97 -15.89 5.33
N ASN A 18 36.75 -15.06 6.36
CA ASN A 18 36.13 -15.56 7.61
C ASN A 18 34.74 -14.99 7.91
N GLY A 19 34.19 -14.09 7.06
CA GLY A 19 32.87 -13.51 7.30
C GLY A 19 31.69 -14.40 6.85
N SER A 20 31.85 -15.15 5.75
CA SER A 20 30.73 -15.91 5.17
C SER A 20 30.46 -17.26 5.83
N ALA A 21 31.49 -17.90 6.38
CA ALA A 21 31.36 -19.20 7.04
C ALA A 21 30.63 -19.11 8.40
N ASN A 22 30.84 -18.02 9.14
CA ASN A 22 30.12 -17.77 10.40
C ASN A 22 28.63 -17.47 10.20
N ARG A 23 28.28 -16.80 9.12
CA ARG A 23 26.88 -16.45 8.78
C ARG A 23 26.05 -17.70 8.42
N LEU A 24 26.61 -18.61 7.66
CA LEU A 24 25.95 -19.90 7.33
C LEU A 24 25.82 -20.84 8.53
N GLN A 25 26.71 -20.72 9.52
CA GLN A 25 26.64 -21.52 10.73
C GLN A 25 25.60 -20.97 11.73
N ALA A 26 25.39 -19.66 11.76
CA ALA A 26 24.31 -19.03 12.52
C ALA A 26 22.92 -19.42 11.95
N LEU A 27 22.75 -19.39 10.64
CA LEU A 27 21.51 -19.84 9.98
C LEU A 27 21.22 -21.33 10.25
N ARG A 28 22.24 -22.20 10.24
CA ARG A 28 22.06 -23.63 10.49
C ARG A 28 21.68 -23.96 11.95
N ASN A 29 22.06 -23.13 12.91
CA ASN A 29 21.66 -23.25 14.31
C ASN A 29 20.22 -22.74 14.56
N LEU A 30 19.72 -21.78 13.74
CA LEU A 30 18.37 -21.27 13.82
C LEU A 30 17.33 -22.30 13.35
N PHE A 31 17.64 -23.09 12.31
CA PHE A 31 16.74 -24.13 11.80
C PHE A 31 16.62 -25.38 12.67
N GLY A 32 17.48 -25.53 13.70
CA GLY A 32 17.53 -26.69 14.58
C GLY A 32 16.59 -26.67 15.79
N ARG A 33 15.95 -25.55 16.11
CA ARG A 33 15.07 -25.42 17.28
C ARG A 33 13.60 -25.28 16.88
N ARG A 34 12.95 -26.41 16.63
CA ARG A 34 11.48 -26.51 16.59
C ARG A 34 10.92 -26.32 18.00
N ARG A 35 10.46 -25.09 18.34
CA ARG A 35 9.42 -24.83 19.36
C ARG A 35 8.88 -23.40 19.19
N ARG A 36 7.59 -23.21 19.43
CA ARG A 36 6.82 -21.95 19.43
C ARG A 36 7.68 -20.74 19.88
N GLY A 37 8.01 -19.84 18.97
CA GLY A 37 8.93 -18.72 19.15
C GLY A 37 9.91 -18.55 17.97
N GLY A 38 9.90 -19.45 17.00
CA GLY A 38 10.83 -19.41 15.85
C GLY A 38 10.50 -18.34 14.82
N ASP A 39 9.26 -17.92 14.74
CA ASP A 39 8.82 -16.91 13.75
C ASP A 39 9.20 -15.49 14.17
N GLU A 40 9.06 -15.14 15.47
CA GLU A 40 9.57 -13.86 16.00
C GLU A 40 11.09 -13.75 15.90
N ALA A 41 11.83 -14.80 16.30
CA ALA A 41 13.29 -14.80 16.19
C ALA A 41 13.80 -14.78 14.73
N LEU A 42 13.04 -15.31 13.78
CA LEU A 42 13.35 -15.21 12.35
C LEU A 42 13.08 -13.81 11.82
N ARG A 43 12.00 -13.19 12.27
CA ARG A 43 11.65 -11.81 11.94
C ARG A 43 12.70 -10.83 12.46
N ASP A 44 13.01 -10.90 13.76
CA ASP A 44 14.02 -10.05 14.40
C ASP A 44 15.39 -10.22 13.72
N ALA A 45 15.79 -11.47 13.36
CA ALA A 45 17.02 -11.71 12.63
C ALA A 45 17.00 -11.18 11.18
N ILE A 46 15.86 -11.13 10.52
CA ILE A 46 15.70 -10.55 9.18
C ILE A 46 15.64 -9.03 9.27
N GLU A 47 14.94 -8.46 10.24
CA GLU A 47 14.91 -7.03 10.52
C GLU A 47 16.31 -6.51 10.85
N GLU A 48 17.04 -7.19 11.75
CA GLU A 48 18.44 -6.86 12.09
C GLU A 48 19.39 -6.97 10.88
N LEU A 49 19.20 -7.94 9.97
CA LEU A 49 19.96 -8.08 8.73
C LEU A 49 19.62 -6.99 7.69
N ILE A 50 18.46 -6.36 7.82
CA ILE A 50 17.99 -5.31 6.93
C ILE A 50 18.44 -3.93 7.42
N GLU A 51 18.49 -3.71 8.76
CA GLU A 51 18.88 -2.44 9.38
C GLU A 51 20.40 -2.22 9.41
N ASP A 52 21.21 -3.27 9.43
CA ASP A 52 22.66 -3.21 9.72
C ASP A 52 23.56 -2.90 8.50
N GLU A 53 23.04 -2.66 7.29
CA GLU A 53 23.89 -2.25 6.15
C GLU A 53 23.75 -0.76 5.82
N PRO A 54 24.85 0.03 5.95
CA PRO A 54 24.85 1.43 5.52
C PRO A 54 24.70 1.51 3.99
N ALA A 55 23.89 2.45 3.55
CA ALA A 55 23.54 2.65 2.15
C ALA A 55 24.75 3.05 1.29
N PRO A 56 25.09 2.35 0.22
CA PRO A 56 25.96 2.83 -0.82
C PRO A 56 25.17 3.39 -2.02
N GLU A 57 25.74 4.42 -2.61
CA GLU A 57 25.17 5.27 -3.66
C GLU A 57 25.26 4.64 -5.07
N ASN A 58 24.41 3.63 -5.42
CA ASN A 58 24.36 3.16 -6.82
C ASN A 58 23.06 2.43 -7.16
N THR A 59 22.62 2.56 -8.39
CA THR A 59 21.36 2.10 -9.00
C THR A 59 21.01 0.60 -8.84
N GLY A 60 21.96 -0.24 -8.42
CA GLY A 60 21.72 -1.66 -8.12
C GLY A 60 21.13 -1.93 -6.74
N GLU A 61 20.95 -0.91 -5.92
CA GLU A 61 20.54 -1.00 -4.51
C GLU A 61 19.10 -0.62 -4.26
N THR A 62 18.51 0.17 -5.14
CA THR A 62 17.05 0.45 -5.15
C THR A 62 16.30 -0.88 -5.30
N VAL A 63 16.69 -1.74 -6.23
CA VAL A 63 16.10 -3.07 -6.44
C VAL A 63 16.21 -3.95 -5.18
N ARG A 64 17.32 -3.89 -4.44
CA ARG A 64 17.49 -4.65 -3.19
C ARG A 64 16.63 -4.12 -2.04
N ARG A 65 16.33 -2.82 -2.01
CA ARG A 65 15.40 -2.23 -1.03
C ARG A 65 13.98 -2.72 -1.29
N ASP A 66 13.52 -2.68 -2.53
CA ASP A 66 12.19 -3.12 -2.91
C ASP A 66 11.99 -4.62 -2.62
N GLU A 67 13.00 -5.45 -2.93
CA GLU A 67 12.98 -6.87 -2.58
C GLU A 67 12.88 -7.10 -1.05
N ARG A 68 13.58 -6.30 -0.25
CA ARG A 68 13.51 -6.36 1.23
C ARG A 68 12.14 -5.95 1.74
N HIS A 69 11.56 -4.86 1.21
CA HIS A 69 10.21 -4.43 1.56
C HIS A 69 9.16 -5.48 1.23
N LEU A 70 9.24 -6.13 0.06
CA LEU A 70 8.36 -7.23 -0.28
C LEU A 70 8.44 -8.39 0.71
N ILE A 71 9.65 -8.78 1.12
CA ILE A 71 9.84 -9.84 2.11
C ILE A 71 9.23 -9.46 3.46
N LEU A 72 9.46 -8.23 3.93
CA LEU A 72 8.86 -7.73 5.17
C LEU A 72 7.34 -7.69 5.11
N ASN A 73 6.77 -7.24 3.99
CA ASN A 73 5.32 -7.20 3.80
C ASN A 73 4.70 -8.60 3.80
N VAL A 74 5.36 -9.59 3.18
CA VAL A 74 4.92 -11.00 3.25
C VAL A 74 4.94 -11.52 4.69
N LEU A 75 5.96 -11.17 5.48
CA LEU A 75 6.02 -11.55 6.89
C LEU A 75 4.89 -10.89 7.70
N LYS A 76 4.61 -9.60 7.47
CA LYS A 76 3.49 -8.88 8.09
C LYS A 76 2.14 -9.47 7.69
N LEU A 77 1.96 -9.87 6.42
CA LEU A 77 0.72 -10.49 5.94
C LEU A 77 0.38 -11.79 6.67
N ARG A 78 1.39 -12.55 7.15
CA ARG A 78 1.16 -13.77 7.94
C ARG A 78 0.46 -13.51 9.27
N GLU A 79 0.56 -12.31 9.82
CA GLU A 79 -0.07 -11.90 11.08
C GLU A 79 -1.48 -11.31 10.85
N ARG A 80 -1.83 -10.98 9.61
CA ARG A 80 -3.14 -10.44 9.23
C ARG A 80 -4.14 -11.54 8.92
N THR A 81 -5.39 -11.23 9.15
CA THR A 81 -6.56 -12.08 8.85
C THR A 81 -7.45 -11.43 7.81
N ALA A 82 -8.47 -12.15 7.34
CA ALA A 82 -9.42 -11.63 6.35
C ALA A 82 -10.10 -10.33 6.81
N VAL A 83 -10.41 -10.18 8.10
CA VAL A 83 -11.00 -8.97 8.66
C VAL A 83 -10.08 -7.74 8.58
N ASP A 84 -8.75 -7.95 8.61
CA ASP A 84 -7.78 -6.85 8.57
C ASP A 84 -7.57 -6.27 7.16
N VAL A 85 -7.95 -7.05 6.11
CA VAL A 85 -7.75 -6.69 4.70
C VAL A 85 -9.06 -6.50 3.93
N MET A 86 -10.21 -6.73 4.55
CA MET A 86 -11.51 -6.65 3.89
C MET A 86 -11.98 -5.20 3.71
N VAL A 87 -12.76 -4.99 2.66
CA VAL A 87 -13.66 -3.85 2.53
C VAL A 87 -14.83 -4.08 3.48
N PRO A 88 -15.11 -3.17 4.43
CA PRO A 88 -16.22 -3.34 5.38
C PRO A 88 -17.58 -3.41 4.69
N ARG A 89 -18.55 -4.10 5.32
CA ARG A 89 -19.92 -4.24 4.82
C ARG A 89 -20.55 -2.95 4.31
N ALA A 90 -20.34 -1.85 5.01
CA ALA A 90 -20.94 -0.55 4.67
C ALA A 90 -20.47 0.00 3.30
N ASP A 91 -19.29 -0.41 2.86
CA ASP A 91 -18.63 0.08 1.65
C ASP A 91 -18.75 -0.91 0.47
N ILE A 92 -19.41 -2.07 0.68
CA ILE A 92 -19.62 -3.07 -0.38
C ILE A 92 -20.60 -2.54 -1.42
N VAL A 93 -20.12 -2.41 -2.66
CA VAL A 93 -21.00 -2.19 -3.82
C VAL A 93 -21.54 -3.52 -4.29
N ALA A 94 -22.86 -3.72 -4.16
CA ALA A 94 -23.56 -4.94 -4.54
C ALA A 94 -24.87 -4.58 -5.29
N THR A 95 -25.48 -5.57 -5.96
CA THR A 95 -26.69 -5.37 -6.74
C THR A 95 -27.79 -6.39 -6.37
N PRO A 96 -29.06 -5.98 -6.32
CA PRO A 96 -30.15 -6.92 -6.21
C PRO A 96 -30.31 -7.71 -7.52
N LEU A 97 -30.86 -8.92 -7.41
CA LEU A 97 -31.02 -9.88 -8.53
C LEU A 97 -31.94 -9.37 -9.63
N ASP A 98 -32.87 -8.49 -9.33
CA ASP A 98 -33.88 -7.95 -10.23
C ASP A 98 -33.48 -6.65 -10.94
N LEU A 99 -32.19 -6.22 -10.81
CA LEU A 99 -31.71 -5.02 -11.45
C LEU A 99 -31.69 -5.15 -12.98
N THR A 100 -32.06 -4.09 -13.70
CA THR A 100 -32.03 -4.06 -15.18
C THR A 100 -30.59 -3.98 -15.70
N LEU A 101 -30.39 -4.40 -16.97
CA LEU A 101 -29.06 -4.35 -17.60
C LEU A 101 -28.48 -2.92 -17.62
N GLU A 102 -29.31 -1.93 -17.97
CA GLU A 102 -28.86 -0.52 -18.06
C GLU A 102 -28.44 0.02 -16.71
N ALA A 103 -29.17 -0.33 -15.64
CA ALA A 103 -28.83 0.09 -14.28
C ALA A 103 -27.56 -0.62 -13.77
N LEU A 104 -27.38 -1.91 -14.10
CA LEU A 104 -26.16 -2.66 -13.75
C LEU A 104 -24.93 -2.08 -14.47
N VAL A 105 -25.03 -1.79 -15.76
CA VAL A 105 -23.95 -1.13 -16.52
C VAL A 105 -23.57 0.19 -15.88
N ARG A 106 -24.56 1.02 -15.51
CA ARG A 106 -24.33 2.29 -14.84
C ARG A 106 -23.63 2.10 -13.50
N LEU A 107 -24.11 1.20 -12.66
CA LEU A 107 -23.52 0.87 -11.37
C LEU A 107 -22.04 0.49 -11.51
N MET A 108 -21.70 -0.37 -12.47
CA MET A 108 -20.33 -0.81 -12.70
C MET A 108 -19.42 0.30 -13.25
N LEU A 109 -19.98 1.20 -14.09
CA LEU A 109 -19.22 2.35 -14.60
C LEU A 109 -18.95 3.40 -13.51
N GLU A 110 -19.94 3.70 -12.67
CA GLU A 110 -19.83 4.67 -11.59
C GLU A 110 -18.91 4.18 -10.47
N SER A 111 -18.99 2.88 -10.12
CA SER A 111 -18.15 2.29 -9.07
C SER A 111 -16.76 1.88 -9.54
N GLY A 112 -16.54 1.69 -10.85
CA GLY A 112 -15.27 1.21 -11.40
C GLY A 112 -15.00 -0.29 -11.15
N HIS A 113 -15.95 -1.03 -10.56
CA HIS A 113 -15.73 -2.42 -10.18
C HIS A 113 -15.99 -3.40 -11.32
N SER A 114 -15.05 -4.31 -11.54
CA SER A 114 -15.18 -5.38 -12.54
C SER A 114 -16.03 -6.56 -12.07
N ARG A 115 -16.23 -6.72 -10.76
CA ARG A 115 -17.00 -7.80 -10.12
C ARG A 115 -17.90 -7.20 -9.07
N VAL A 116 -19.21 -7.50 -9.15
CA VAL A 116 -20.22 -6.96 -8.24
C VAL A 116 -21.00 -8.13 -7.65
N PRO A 117 -21.06 -8.29 -6.31
CA PRO A 117 -21.90 -9.27 -5.65
C PRO A 117 -23.38 -9.08 -5.99
N VAL A 118 -24.10 -10.20 -6.13
CA VAL A 118 -25.53 -10.22 -6.43
C VAL A 118 -26.27 -10.87 -5.28
N PHE A 119 -27.27 -10.18 -4.72
CA PHE A 119 -28.07 -10.67 -3.61
C PHE A 119 -29.56 -10.73 -3.97
N ARG A 120 -30.37 -11.51 -3.20
CA ARG A 120 -31.82 -11.57 -3.40
C ARG A 120 -32.56 -10.46 -2.67
N GLU A 121 -32.65 -10.54 -1.36
CA GLU A 121 -33.40 -9.58 -0.53
C GLU A 121 -32.48 -8.63 0.21
N THR A 122 -31.44 -9.16 0.82
CA THR A 122 -30.44 -8.40 1.59
C THR A 122 -29.03 -8.85 1.23
N LEU A 123 -28.05 -8.07 1.62
CA LEU A 123 -26.64 -8.41 1.42
C LEU A 123 -26.24 -9.73 2.09
N ASP A 124 -27.00 -10.21 3.09
CA ASP A 124 -26.71 -11.49 3.73
C ASP A 124 -27.19 -12.70 2.89
N ASP A 125 -28.01 -12.48 1.85
CA ASP A 125 -28.44 -13.51 0.91
C ASP A 125 -27.77 -13.35 -0.46
N VAL A 126 -26.44 -13.31 -0.48
CA VAL A 126 -25.65 -13.25 -1.72
C VAL A 126 -25.69 -14.60 -2.42
N ILE A 127 -26.05 -14.60 -3.69
CA ILE A 127 -26.10 -15.79 -4.56
C ILE A 127 -24.84 -16.00 -5.40
N GLY A 128 -24.01 -14.98 -5.52
CA GLY A 128 -22.79 -14.99 -6.32
C GLY A 128 -22.34 -13.60 -6.70
N PHE A 129 -21.56 -13.48 -7.76
CA PHE A 129 -21.16 -12.20 -8.33
C PHE A 129 -21.34 -12.19 -9.84
N VAL A 130 -21.53 -11.00 -10.42
CA VAL A 130 -21.52 -10.76 -11.86
C VAL A 130 -20.22 -10.11 -12.28
N HIS A 131 -19.70 -10.51 -13.44
CA HIS A 131 -18.46 -9.95 -13.99
C HIS A 131 -18.77 -8.99 -15.15
N ILE A 132 -18.10 -7.84 -15.21
CA ILE A 132 -18.30 -6.81 -16.24
C ILE A 132 -18.23 -7.35 -17.67
N ARG A 133 -17.38 -8.35 -17.93
CA ARG A 133 -17.27 -9.00 -19.26
C ARG A 133 -18.59 -9.64 -19.71
N ASP A 134 -19.31 -10.30 -18.77
CA ASP A 134 -20.59 -10.93 -19.08
C ASP A 134 -21.67 -9.87 -19.32
N VAL A 135 -21.64 -8.79 -18.55
CA VAL A 135 -22.55 -7.64 -18.71
C VAL A 135 -22.34 -6.95 -20.06
N LEU A 136 -21.10 -6.76 -20.47
CA LEU A 136 -20.77 -6.18 -21.78
C LEU A 136 -21.25 -7.07 -22.93
N ALA A 137 -21.12 -8.39 -22.84
CA ALA A 137 -21.65 -9.33 -23.86
C ALA A 137 -23.17 -9.23 -23.99
N CYS A 138 -23.89 -9.03 -22.89
CA CYS A 138 -25.34 -8.77 -22.94
C CYS A 138 -25.65 -7.40 -23.54
N SER A 139 -24.89 -6.37 -23.19
CA SER A 139 -25.07 -5.02 -23.74
C SER A 139 -24.80 -4.96 -25.26
N ALA A 140 -23.87 -5.79 -25.75
CA ALA A 140 -23.58 -5.93 -27.18
C ALA A 140 -24.61 -6.78 -27.94
N GLY A 141 -25.59 -7.37 -27.24
CA GLY A 141 -26.59 -8.27 -27.84
C GLY A 141 -26.09 -9.68 -28.18
N GLU A 142 -24.89 -10.04 -27.72
CA GLU A 142 -24.28 -11.36 -27.92
C GLU A 142 -24.88 -12.41 -26.98
N ARG A 143 -25.50 -11.98 -25.88
CA ARG A 143 -26.08 -12.84 -24.85
C ARG A 143 -27.38 -12.24 -24.30
N THR A 144 -28.37 -13.10 -23.99
CA THR A 144 -29.57 -12.66 -23.30
C THR A 144 -29.25 -12.27 -21.86
N TYR A 145 -29.83 -11.15 -21.40
CA TYR A 145 -29.68 -10.72 -20.03
C TYR A 145 -30.62 -11.52 -19.10
N ASP A 146 -30.03 -12.32 -18.26
CA ASP A 146 -30.63 -12.91 -17.07
C ASP A 146 -29.55 -12.91 -15.98
N LEU A 147 -29.70 -12.02 -14.98
CA LEU A 147 -28.69 -11.83 -13.95
C LEU A 147 -28.45 -13.09 -13.12
N ARG A 148 -29.49 -13.95 -12.98
CA ARG A 148 -29.37 -15.24 -12.29
C ARG A 148 -28.45 -16.21 -13.05
N GLU A 149 -28.57 -16.26 -14.36
CA GLU A 149 -27.71 -17.09 -15.21
C GLU A 149 -26.30 -16.54 -15.39
N LEU A 150 -26.14 -15.24 -15.22
CA LEU A 150 -24.84 -14.56 -15.28
C LEU A 150 -24.04 -14.70 -13.98
N CYS A 151 -24.71 -15.00 -12.85
CA CYS A 151 -24.07 -15.14 -11.55
C CYS A 151 -23.03 -16.25 -11.56
N ARG A 152 -21.84 -15.91 -11.10
CA ARG A 152 -20.73 -16.82 -10.83
C ARG A 152 -20.63 -17.11 -9.35
N THR A 153 -20.12 -18.28 -9.01
CA THR A 153 -19.90 -18.68 -7.61
C THR A 153 -18.92 -17.73 -6.94
N ILE A 154 -19.21 -17.31 -5.72
CA ILE A 154 -18.35 -16.49 -4.87
C ILE A 154 -17.79 -17.35 -3.73
N LEU A 155 -16.59 -17.02 -3.25
CA LEU A 155 -15.94 -17.67 -2.12
C LEU A 155 -16.47 -17.05 -0.82
N PHE A 156 -16.73 -17.90 0.20
CA PHE A 156 -17.05 -17.47 1.56
C PHE A 156 -15.94 -17.88 2.51
N VAL A 157 -15.51 -16.97 3.37
CA VAL A 157 -14.41 -17.17 4.31
C VAL A 157 -14.74 -16.61 5.69
N ALA A 158 -14.11 -17.16 6.72
CA ALA A 158 -14.27 -16.67 8.09
C ALA A 158 -13.42 -15.40 8.32
N PRO A 159 -13.82 -14.45 9.20
CA PRO A 159 -13.05 -13.26 9.54
C PRO A 159 -11.65 -13.58 10.05
N SER A 160 -11.48 -14.67 10.79
CA SER A 160 -10.22 -15.13 11.38
C SER A 160 -9.33 -15.91 10.42
N MET A 161 -9.72 -16.09 9.15
CA MET A 161 -8.88 -16.79 8.17
C MET A 161 -7.59 -15.99 7.92
N PRO A 162 -6.39 -16.58 8.07
CA PRO A 162 -5.15 -15.88 7.75
C PRO A 162 -5.13 -15.36 6.31
N ALA A 163 -4.71 -14.12 6.11
CA ALA A 163 -4.73 -13.46 4.79
C ALA A 163 -3.87 -14.20 3.76
N LEU A 164 -2.74 -14.79 4.18
CA LEU A 164 -1.90 -15.60 3.30
C LEU A 164 -2.60 -16.91 2.87
N ASP A 165 -3.35 -17.55 3.78
CA ASP A 165 -4.12 -18.77 3.45
C ASP A 165 -5.28 -18.42 2.51
N LEU A 166 -5.92 -17.26 2.73
CA LEU A 166 -6.94 -16.70 1.83
C LEU A 166 -6.39 -16.51 0.42
N LEU A 167 -5.21 -15.89 0.29
CA LEU A 167 -4.53 -15.69 -1.00
C LEU A 167 -4.31 -17.01 -1.74
N LEU A 168 -3.78 -18.02 -1.03
CA LEU A 168 -3.52 -19.34 -1.61
C LEU A 168 -4.83 -20.05 -2.02
N ASP A 169 -5.88 -19.95 -1.21
CA ASP A 169 -7.19 -20.54 -1.51
C ASP A 169 -7.85 -19.87 -2.72
N MET A 170 -7.78 -18.53 -2.82
CA MET A 170 -8.26 -17.77 -3.98
C MET A 170 -7.52 -18.17 -5.26
N GLN A 171 -6.18 -18.34 -5.20
CA GLN A 171 -5.38 -18.81 -6.34
C GLN A 171 -5.73 -20.23 -6.75
N LEU A 172 -5.83 -21.17 -5.80
CA LEU A 172 -6.16 -22.57 -6.08
C LEU A 172 -7.54 -22.71 -6.70
N LYS A 173 -8.52 -21.97 -6.20
CA LYS A 173 -9.92 -21.97 -6.68
C LYS A 173 -10.14 -21.06 -7.89
N ARG A 174 -9.13 -20.29 -8.29
CA ARG A 174 -9.21 -19.25 -9.34
C ARG A 174 -10.36 -18.27 -9.10
N GLN A 175 -10.53 -17.90 -7.83
CA GLN A 175 -11.50 -16.91 -7.38
C GLN A 175 -10.75 -15.60 -7.08
N HIS A 176 -11.29 -14.47 -7.54
CA HIS A 176 -10.71 -13.15 -7.35
C HIS A 176 -11.51 -12.29 -6.37
N ILE A 177 -12.56 -12.87 -5.79
CA ILE A 177 -13.46 -12.18 -4.87
C ILE A 177 -13.94 -13.16 -3.82
N ALA A 178 -13.96 -12.75 -2.56
CA ALA A 178 -14.47 -13.52 -1.42
C ALA A 178 -15.34 -12.62 -0.55
N LEU A 179 -16.35 -13.22 0.10
CA LEU A 179 -17.12 -12.57 1.16
C LEU A 179 -16.71 -13.11 2.51
N VAL A 180 -16.51 -12.20 3.45
CA VAL A 180 -16.24 -12.53 4.84
C VAL A 180 -17.56 -12.65 5.56
N ILE A 181 -17.81 -13.81 6.20
CA ILE A 181 -19.06 -14.13 6.89
C ILE A 181 -18.82 -14.37 8.38
N ASP A 182 -19.70 -13.81 9.21
CA ASP A 182 -19.70 -13.99 10.66
C ASP A 182 -20.24 -15.38 11.07
N GLU A 183 -20.27 -15.67 12.38
CA GLU A 183 -20.75 -16.93 12.95
C GLU A 183 -22.27 -17.10 12.80
N PHE A 184 -22.99 -16.04 12.48
CA PHE A 184 -24.45 -16.03 12.28
C PHE A 184 -24.84 -16.11 10.80
N GLY A 185 -23.86 -16.10 9.89
CA GLY A 185 -24.06 -16.11 8.45
C GLY A 185 -24.25 -14.71 7.84
N GLY A 186 -24.04 -13.65 8.61
CA GLY A 186 -24.06 -12.27 8.12
C GLY A 186 -22.78 -11.94 7.34
N ILE A 187 -22.88 -11.03 6.37
CA ILE A 187 -21.72 -10.54 5.63
C ILE A 187 -21.07 -9.40 6.42
N ASP A 188 -19.84 -9.60 6.84
CA ASP A 188 -18.99 -8.59 7.50
C ASP A 188 -18.21 -7.72 6.51
N GLY A 189 -17.79 -8.32 5.39
CA GLY A 189 -16.97 -7.63 4.43
C GLY A 189 -16.77 -8.38 3.13
N LEU A 190 -15.96 -7.79 2.26
CA LEU A 190 -15.57 -8.34 0.97
C LEU A 190 -14.06 -8.20 0.82
N VAL A 191 -13.40 -9.22 0.28
CA VAL A 191 -11.97 -9.19 -0.04
C VAL A 191 -11.80 -9.54 -1.50
N THR A 192 -10.97 -8.76 -2.21
CA THR A 192 -10.52 -9.11 -3.55
C THR A 192 -9.09 -9.69 -3.51
N LEU A 193 -8.70 -10.39 -4.56
CA LEU A 193 -7.32 -10.87 -4.71
C LEU A 193 -6.35 -9.68 -4.77
N GLU A 194 -6.81 -8.62 -5.40
CA GLU A 194 -6.11 -7.35 -5.56
C GLU A 194 -5.77 -6.73 -4.20
N ASP A 195 -6.71 -6.69 -3.23
CA ASP A 195 -6.50 -6.15 -1.87
C ASP A 195 -5.40 -6.94 -1.12
N VAL A 196 -5.43 -8.28 -1.22
CA VAL A 196 -4.43 -9.12 -0.54
C VAL A 196 -3.05 -8.99 -1.18
N VAL A 197 -2.98 -8.83 -2.50
CA VAL A 197 -1.72 -8.61 -3.23
C VAL A 197 -1.17 -7.23 -2.91
N GLU A 198 -2.02 -6.20 -2.77
CA GLU A 198 -1.61 -4.84 -2.36
C GLU A 198 -0.89 -4.85 -1.01
N GLU A 199 -1.33 -5.68 -0.06
CA GLU A 199 -0.66 -5.83 1.23
C GLU A 199 0.77 -6.41 1.14
N ILE A 200 1.07 -7.17 0.08
CA ILE A 200 2.41 -7.72 -0.19
C ILE A 200 3.27 -6.71 -0.93
N VAL A 201 2.71 -6.16 -2.02
CA VAL A 201 3.46 -5.30 -2.94
C VAL A 201 3.58 -3.89 -2.37
N GLY A 202 2.68 -3.51 -1.46
CA GLY A 202 2.46 -2.12 -1.06
C GLY A 202 1.73 -1.38 -2.19
N ASP A 203 1.57 -0.08 -2.05
CA ASP A 203 1.16 0.73 -3.20
C ASP A 203 2.18 0.46 -4.31
N ILE A 204 1.73 -0.21 -5.38
CA ILE A 204 2.50 -0.25 -6.62
C ILE A 204 2.55 1.22 -7.02
N ALA A 205 3.69 1.88 -6.73
CA ALA A 205 3.96 3.18 -7.27
C ALA A 205 3.73 3.03 -8.78
N ASP A 206 2.75 3.75 -9.32
CA ASP A 206 2.48 3.75 -10.75
C ASP A 206 3.84 3.98 -11.42
N GLU A 207 4.17 3.32 -12.53
CA GLU A 207 5.45 3.49 -13.24
C GLU A 207 5.72 4.97 -13.58
N TYR A 208 4.72 5.83 -13.35
CA TYR A 208 4.77 7.29 -13.38
C TYR A 208 4.91 7.96 -11.99
N ASP A 209 4.84 7.23 -10.89
CA ASP A 209 5.27 7.69 -9.58
C ASP A 209 6.81 7.55 -9.51
N ILE A 210 7.47 8.38 -10.26
CA ILE A 210 8.91 8.62 -10.15
C ILE A 210 9.13 9.10 -8.71
N GLU A 211 9.73 8.26 -7.85
CA GLU A 211 10.16 8.63 -6.49
C GLU A 211 11.24 9.75 -6.49
N GLU A 212 11.56 10.32 -7.65
CA GLU A 212 12.52 11.40 -7.82
C GLU A 212 11.91 12.69 -8.39
N GLY A 213 10.58 12.83 -8.40
CA GLY A 213 9.96 14.14 -8.59
C GLY A 213 10.00 14.90 -7.26
N PRO A 214 10.28 16.21 -7.25
CA PRO A 214 10.20 16.98 -6.01
C PRO A 214 8.80 16.78 -5.41
N LYS A 215 8.75 16.33 -4.15
CA LYS A 215 7.49 16.14 -3.39
C LYS A 215 6.63 17.42 -3.36
N LEU A 216 7.28 18.57 -3.61
CA LEU A 216 6.70 19.91 -3.63
C LEU A 216 7.04 20.58 -4.95
N ILE A 217 6.01 20.89 -5.76
CA ILE A 217 6.18 21.52 -7.08
C ILE A 217 5.46 22.86 -7.09
N ARG A 218 6.19 23.96 -7.08
CA ARG A 218 5.62 25.30 -7.22
C ARG A 218 5.20 25.56 -8.68
N ARG A 219 3.99 26.02 -8.86
CA ARG A 219 3.43 26.37 -10.17
C ARG A 219 3.58 27.85 -10.50
N PRO A 220 3.60 28.22 -11.80
CA PRO A 220 3.69 29.63 -12.20
C PRO A 220 2.49 30.49 -11.73
N ASP A 221 1.36 29.88 -11.43
CA ASP A 221 0.16 30.53 -10.89
C ASP A 221 0.24 30.84 -9.39
N GLY A 222 1.39 30.57 -8.76
CA GLY A 222 1.63 30.81 -7.34
C GLY A 222 1.12 29.68 -6.41
N THR A 223 0.53 28.61 -6.97
CA THR A 223 0.12 27.44 -6.20
C THR A 223 1.26 26.45 -6.03
N LEU A 224 1.17 25.57 -5.02
CA LEU A 224 2.10 24.47 -4.78
C LEU A 224 1.35 23.15 -4.90
N ILE A 225 1.85 22.23 -5.74
CA ILE A 225 1.40 20.84 -5.74
C ILE A 225 2.26 20.08 -4.75
N ALA A 226 1.63 19.43 -3.78
CA ALA A 226 2.29 18.68 -2.73
C ALA A 226 1.86 17.22 -2.74
N ASP A 227 2.83 16.30 -2.65
CA ASP A 227 2.55 14.93 -2.20
C ASP A 227 2.18 15.00 -0.71
N ALA A 228 1.10 14.34 -0.31
CA ALA A 228 0.63 14.37 1.08
C ALA A 228 1.62 13.71 2.06
N ARG A 229 2.56 12.90 1.56
CA ARG A 229 3.66 12.29 2.31
C ARG A 229 4.86 13.21 2.52
N ALA A 230 4.88 14.39 1.88
CA ALA A 230 5.92 15.38 2.16
C ALA A 230 5.88 15.77 3.63
N THR A 231 7.05 15.85 4.27
CA THR A 231 7.12 16.20 5.68
C THR A 231 6.75 17.66 5.91
N ILE A 232 6.28 17.97 7.11
CA ILE A 232 6.01 19.36 7.51
C ILE A 232 7.30 20.20 7.39
N GLU A 233 8.44 19.64 7.74
CA GLU A 233 9.72 20.33 7.62
C GLU A 233 10.06 20.67 6.17
N GLU A 234 9.90 19.72 5.22
CA GLU A 234 10.08 19.98 3.79
C GLU A 234 9.14 21.08 3.30
N PHE A 235 7.88 21.06 3.77
CA PHE A 235 6.88 22.03 3.40
C PHE A 235 7.21 23.44 3.96
N GLU A 236 7.55 23.54 5.24
CA GLU A 236 7.90 24.81 5.88
C GLU A 236 9.19 25.41 5.31
N GLN A 237 10.14 24.60 4.85
CA GLN A 237 11.33 25.10 4.12
C GLN A 237 10.94 25.81 2.81
N GLU A 238 9.89 25.36 2.14
CA GLU A 238 9.44 25.94 0.85
C GLU A 238 8.52 27.16 1.04
N VAL A 239 7.64 27.13 2.06
CA VAL A 239 6.57 28.15 2.23
C VAL A 239 6.72 29.03 3.47
N GLY A 240 7.64 28.70 4.37
CA GLY A 240 7.80 29.35 5.68
C GLY A 240 6.99 28.63 6.78
N PRO A 241 7.14 29.07 8.04
CA PRO A 241 6.47 28.44 9.19
C PRO A 241 4.94 28.44 9.01
N VAL A 242 4.33 27.27 9.16
CA VAL A 242 2.90 27.06 8.98
C VAL A 242 2.23 26.60 10.27
N LEU A 243 2.88 25.68 11.02
CA LEU A 243 2.34 25.17 12.26
C LEU A 243 2.38 26.21 13.38
N THR A 244 1.28 26.32 14.13
CA THR A 244 1.23 27.03 15.40
C THR A 244 1.93 26.25 16.51
N ASP A 245 2.26 26.92 17.64
CA ASP A 245 2.90 26.24 18.78
C ASP A 245 2.10 25.04 19.31
N PRO A 246 0.76 25.08 19.45
CA PRO A 246 -0.04 23.92 19.84
C PRO A 246 -0.01 22.78 18.82
N GLU A 247 0.01 23.08 17.53
CA GLU A 247 0.04 22.08 16.45
C GLU A 247 1.41 21.39 16.35
N ARG A 248 2.49 22.07 16.80
CA ARG A 248 3.84 21.46 16.91
C ARG A 248 3.96 20.47 18.08
N GLU A 249 3.06 20.54 19.07
CA GLU A 249 2.99 19.58 20.17
C GLU A 249 2.22 18.31 19.76
N GLU A 250 1.46 18.35 18.64
CA GLU A 250 0.87 17.17 18.03
C GLU A 250 1.95 16.46 17.18
N ASP A 251 2.05 15.14 17.27
CA ASP A 251 2.99 14.30 16.50
C ASP A 251 2.53 14.22 15.02
N ILE A 252 2.61 15.35 14.31
CA ILE A 252 2.22 15.48 12.90
C ILE A 252 3.47 15.55 12.02
N ASP A 253 3.76 14.46 11.31
CA ASP A 253 4.97 14.36 10.49
C ASP A 253 4.77 14.83 9.05
N THR A 254 3.56 14.74 8.49
CA THR A 254 3.28 14.95 7.06
C THR A 254 2.18 15.96 6.79
N ILE A 255 2.20 16.57 5.58
CA ILE A 255 1.16 17.51 5.15
C ILE A 255 -0.22 16.83 5.13
N GLY A 256 -0.29 15.56 4.71
CA GLY A 256 -1.54 14.80 4.72
C GLY A 256 -2.09 14.59 6.12
N GLY A 257 -1.21 14.28 7.09
CA GLY A 257 -1.54 14.20 8.51
C GLY A 257 -2.03 15.54 9.06
N PHE A 258 -1.38 16.63 8.67
CA PHE A 258 -1.79 17.98 9.07
C PHE A 258 -3.19 18.35 8.55
N VAL A 259 -3.47 18.12 7.28
CA VAL A 259 -4.81 18.37 6.73
C VAL A 259 -5.87 17.48 7.38
N PHE A 260 -5.51 16.23 7.71
CA PHE A 260 -6.40 15.33 8.46
C PHE A 260 -6.68 15.86 9.87
N SER A 261 -5.69 16.37 10.61
CA SER A 261 -5.88 16.89 11.98
C SER A 261 -6.82 18.10 12.00
N LEU A 262 -6.77 18.97 10.97
CA LEU A 262 -7.62 20.15 10.86
C LEU A 262 -9.12 19.83 10.81
N ILE A 263 -9.51 18.69 10.24
CA ILE A 263 -10.93 18.35 10.00
C ILE A 263 -11.38 17.01 10.61
N GLY A 264 -10.44 16.21 11.16
CA GLY A 264 -10.72 14.94 11.85
C GLY A 264 -11.21 13.79 10.95
N ARG A 265 -11.07 13.92 9.61
CA ARG A 265 -11.45 12.91 8.62
C ARG A 265 -10.62 13.05 7.35
N VAL A 266 -10.65 12.04 6.48
CA VAL A 266 -10.10 12.18 5.13
C VAL A 266 -11.08 13.03 4.29
N PRO A 267 -10.63 14.17 3.71
CA PRO A 267 -11.47 15.00 2.85
C PRO A 267 -11.66 14.36 1.47
N ALA A 268 -12.80 14.64 0.84
CA ALA A 268 -13.10 14.16 -0.49
C ALA A 268 -12.26 14.89 -1.57
N ARG A 269 -12.08 14.23 -2.73
CA ARG A 269 -11.45 14.86 -3.89
C ARG A 269 -12.18 16.14 -4.29
N GLY A 270 -11.44 17.24 -4.50
CA GLY A 270 -11.94 18.57 -4.80
C GLY A 270 -12.35 19.37 -3.57
N GLU A 271 -12.30 18.80 -2.37
CA GLU A 271 -12.59 19.52 -1.12
C GLU A 271 -11.46 20.49 -0.79
N LEU A 272 -11.85 21.66 -0.24
CA LEU A 272 -10.94 22.72 0.18
C LEU A 272 -10.93 22.80 1.70
N VAL A 273 -9.77 22.60 2.30
CA VAL A 273 -9.52 22.75 3.74
C VAL A 273 -8.66 23.97 3.97
N THR A 274 -9.10 24.90 4.80
CA THR A 274 -8.36 26.15 5.07
C THR A 274 -7.81 26.11 6.48
N HIS A 275 -6.52 26.37 6.62
CA HIS A 275 -5.89 26.55 7.92
C HIS A 275 -6.16 27.98 8.41
N GLU A 276 -6.96 28.11 9.47
CA GLU A 276 -7.48 29.41 9.92
C GLU A 276 -6.37 30.38 10.38
N SER A 277 -5.31 29.86 10.99
CA SER A 277 -4.22 30.67 11.53
C SER A 277 -3.35 31.35 10.47
N THR A 278 -3.12 30.68 9.33
CA THR A 278 -2.24 31.19 8.25
C THR A 278 -3.00 31.62 7.01
N GLY A 279 -4.28 31.21 6.86
CA GLY A 279 -5.08 31.42 5.67
C GLY A 279 -4.68 30.56 4.47
N ILE A 280 -3.76 29.62 4.65
CA ILE A 280 -3.34 28.65 3.61
C ILE A 280 -4.51 27.70 3.35
N ALA A 281 -4.80 27.45 2.07
CA ALA A 281 -5.88 26.57 1.65
C ALA A 281 -5.33 25.34 0.93
N PHE A 282 -5.77 24.17 1.37
CA PHE A 282 -5.41 22.86 0.84
C PHE A 282 -6.58 22.29 0.04
N GLU A 283 -6.45 22.22 -1.27
CA GLU A 283 -7.42 21.57 -2.16
C GLU A 283 -6.98 20.14 -2.43
N VAL A 284 -7.85 19.17 -2.16
CA VAL A 284 -7.55 17.75 -2.38
C VAL A 284 -7.62 17.43 -3.87
N ILE A 285 -6.48 17.14 -4.50
CA ILE A 285 -6.42 16.71 -5.91
C ILE A 285 -6.74 15.23 -6.01
N ASP A 286 -6.17 14.44 -5.08
CA ASP A 286 -6.33 13.00 -5.03
C ASP A 286 -6.34 12.49 -3.60
N ALA A 287 -7.28 11.59 -3.29
CA ALA A 287 -7.40 10.91 -2.00
C ALA A 287 -8.12 9.58 -2.18
N ASP A 288 -7.82 8.63 -1.32
CA ASP A 288 -8.59 7.40 -1.14
C ASP A 288 -9.36 7.45 0.20
N PRO A 289 -10.23 6.48 0.52
CA PRO A 289 -11.00 6.50 1.76
C PRO A 289 -10.17 6.50 3.05
N ARG A 290 -8.88 6.13 2.96
CA ARG A 290 -7.98 5.97 4.13
C ARG A 290 -6.99 7.12 4.27
N ARG A 291 -6.62 7.80 3.14
CA ARG A 291 -5.58 8.83 3.15
C ARG A 291 -5.69 9.84 2.00
N ILE A 292 -5.10 10.99 2.21
CA ILE A 292 -4.85 11.99 1.18
C ILE A 292 -3.58 11.58 0.41
N LYS A 293 -3.61 11.65 -0.93
CA LYS A 293 -2.45 11.35 -1.79
C LYS A 293 -1.78 12.61 -2.32
N ARG A 294 -2.57 13.57 -2.80
CA ARG A 294 -2.04 14.78 -3.43
C ARG A 294 -2.88 16.00 -3.14
N LEU A 295 -2.21 17.11 -2.86
CA LEU A 295 -2.83 18.39 -2.49
C LEU A 295 -2.38 19.48 -3.45
N ARG A 296 -3.26 20.48 -3.68
CA ARG A 296 -2.90 21.78 -4.21
C ARG A 296 -3.01 22.80 -3.09
N VAL A 297 -1.88 23.43 -2.78
CA VAL A 297 -1.82 24.45 -1.74
C VAL A 297 -1.94 25.83 -2.37
N ARG A 298 -2.84 26.64 -1.84
CA ARG A 298 -3.14 28.01 -2.30
C ARG A 298 -2.91 29.00 -1.17
N ASN A 299 -2.92 30.28 -1.50
CA ASN A 299 -2.72 31.38 -0.55
C ASN A 299 -1.40 31.28 0.21
N LEU A 300 -0.35 30.84 -0.49
CA LEU A 300 0.99 30.75 0.09
C LEU A 300 1.51 32.14 0.47
N PRO A 301 2.21 32.31 1.60
CA PRO A 301 2.85 33.56 1.94
C PRO A 301 3.86 33.96 0.86
N ALA A 302 3.98 35.26 0.59
CA ALA A 302 4.96 35.77 -0.35
C ALA A 302 6.38 35.39 0.17
N ARG A 303 7.17 34.76 -0.67
CA ARG A 303 8.57 34.41 -0.33
C ARG A 303 9.29 35.70 0.03
N ALA A 304 9.82 35.79 1.25
CA ALA A 304 10.74 36.85 1.59
C ALA A 304 11.96 36.71 0.66
N THR A 305 12.02 37.52 -0.37
CA THR A 305 13.19 37.63 -1.24
C THR A 305 14.39 38.01 -0.36
N SER A 306 15.27 37.05 -0.15
CA SER A 306 16.64 37.33 0.36
C SER A 306 17.41 37.99 -0.77
N ASP A 307 17.06 39.26 -1.04
CA ASP A 307 17.85 40.13 -1.89
C ASP A 307 18.59 41.10 -0.95
N SER A 308 19.81 40.74 -0.61
CA SER A 308 20.81 41.72 -0.23
C SER A 308 22.07 40.99 0.28
N ALA A 309 23.03 40.82 -0.59
CA ALA A 309 24.42 41.05 -0.23
C ALA A 309 25.35 40.81 -1.44
N GLN A 310 25.43 41.79 -2.31
CA GLN A 310 26.69 42.06 -3.00
C GLN A 310 26.70 43.57 -3.33
N SER A 311 27.33 44.33 -2.47
CA SER A 311 27.96 45.61 -2.77
C SER A 311 29.33 45.60 -2.09
#